data_3669cf3a17d9de32a08db14fb6185f56
#
_entry.id   3669cf3a17d9de32a08db14fb6185f56
#
_cell.length_a   1.000
_cell.length_b   1.000
_cell.length_c   1.000
_cell.angle_alpha   90.00
_cell.angle_beta   90.00
_cell.angle_gamma   90.00
#
_symmetry.space_group_name_H-M   'P 1'
#
loop_
_entity.id
_entity.type
_entity.pdbx_description
1 polymer ?
#
loop_
_entity_poly.entity_id
_entity_poly.type
_entity_poly.pdbx_seq_one_letter_code
_entity_poly.pdbx_strand_id
1 'polypeptide(L)'
;GSGTSLDSARFRQALAEKLDVDARSVHAYIMGEHGDSEFAVWSHANIAGVNLEEFLKDTQNVQEAELIELFEGVRDAAYTIINKKGATYYGIAVALARITKAILDDENAVLPLSVFQEGQYGVKNVFIGQPAVVGAHGIVRPVNIPLNDAETQKMQASAKELQAIIDEAWKNPEFQACLLYT
;
A
#
# COMPACT_ATOMS: atom_id res chain seq x y z
N GLY A 1 6.92 -7.81 -0.61
CA GLY A 1 6.18 -7.36 0.57
C GLY A 1 4.69 -7.28 0.31
N SER A 2 3.90 -7.53 1.37
CA SER A 2 2.44 -7.65 1.32
C SER A 2 1.74 -6.58 2.18
N GLY A 3 2.50 -5.70 2.84
CA GLY A 3 1.97 -4.73 3.80
C GLY A 3 0.96 -3.79 3.16
N THR A 4 1.32 -3.14 2.08
CA THR A 4 0.42 -2.23 1.37
C THR A 4 -0.82 -2.91 0.76
N SER A 5 -0.80 -4.25 0.56
CA SER A 5 -2.01 -5.02 0.22
C SER A 5 -3.02 -4.98 1.36
N LEU A 6 -2.54 -5.20 2.59
CA LEU A 6 -3.37 -5.18 3.79
C LEU A 6 -3.90 -3.77 4.07
N ASP A 7 -3.02 -2.75 4.02
CA ASP A 7 -3.41 -1.38 4.32
C ASP A 7 -4.34 -0.80 3.26
N SER A 8 -4.12 -1.10 1.97
CA SER A 8 -5.09 -0.75 0.92
C SER A 8 -6.44 -1.43 1.11
N ALA A 9 -6.48 -2.66 1.62
CA ALA A 9 -7.73 -3.33 1.93
C ALA A 9 -8.46 -2.69 3.11
N ARG A 10 -7.73 -2.34 4.18
CA ARG A 10 -8.26 -1.58 5.33
C ARG A 10 -8.76 -0.21 4.91
N PHE A 11 -7.99 0.49 4.08
CA PHE A 11 -8.34 1.81 3.58
C PHE A 11 -9.63 1.80 2.76
N ARG A 12 -9.78 0.84 1.84
CA ARG A 12 -11.02 0.66 1.09
C ARG A 12 -12.21 0.33 1.99
N GLN A 13 -12.01 -0.53 3.00
CA GLN A 13 -13.06 -0.86 3.96
C GLN A 13 -13.48 0.36 4.79
N ALA A 14 -12.51 1.13 5.30
CA ALA A 14 -12.80 2.32 6.10
C ALA A 14 -13.51 3.41 5.29
N LEU A 15 -13.10 3.62 4.02
CA LEU A 15 -13.81 4.52 3.10
C LEU A 15 -15.24 4.03 2.82
N ALA A 16 -15.41 2.73 2.59
CA ALA A 16 -16.71 2.14 2.33
C ALA A 16 -17.68 2.32 3.50
N GLU A 17 -17.22 2.08 4.72
CA GLU A 17 -18.00 2.31 5.95
C GLU A 17 -18.36 3.79 6.13
N LYS A 18 -17.39 4.69 5.90
CA LYS A 18 -17.63 6.13 6.02
C LYS A 18 -18.63 6.67 4.99
N LEU A 19 -18.64 6.08 3.79
CA LEU A 19 -19.44 6.53 2.65
C LEU A 19 -20.72 5.70 2.44
N ASP A 20 -20.98 4.72 3.31
CA ASP A 20 -22.13 3.79 3.23
C ASP A 20 -22.24 3.07 1.86
N VAL A 21 -21.09 2.57 1.37
CA VAL A 21 -21.01 1.80 0.13
C VAL A 21 -20.32 0.45 0.35
N ASP A 22 -20.48 -0.49 -0.59
CA ASP A 22 -19.74 -1.75 -0.54
C ASP A 22 -18.25 -1.52 -0.83
N ALA A 23 -17.35 -2.11 -0.03
CA ALA A 23 -15.90 -1.96 -0.20
C ALA A 23 -15.37 -2.44 -1.57
N ARG A 24 -16.11 -3.33 -2.25
CA ARG A 24 -15.79 -3.77 -3.62
C ARG A 24 -16.02 -2.68 -4.67
N SER A 25 -16.79 -1.66 -4.35
CA SER A 25 -17.02 -0.50 -5.22
C SER A 25 -15.99 0.62 -5.00
N VAL A 26 -15.13 0.49 -3.97
CA VAL A 26 -14.09 1.47 -3.64
C VAL A 26 -12.77 1.06 -4.29
N HIS A 27 -12.24 1.93 -5.12
CA HIS A 27 -10.91 1.80 -5.71
C HIS A 27 -9.98 2.84 -5.11
N ALA A 28 -9.15 2.42 -4.17
CA ALA A 28 -8.20 3.27 -3.47
C ALA A 28 -6.96 2.45 -3.08
N TYR A 29 -5.79 3.08 -3.10
CA TYR A 29 -4.51 2.44 -2.86
C TYR A 29 -3.69 3.19 -1.82
N ILE A 30 -3.01 2.41 -0.97
CA ILE A 30 -1.89 2.86 -0.17
C ILE A 30 -0.62 2.50 -0.92
N MET A 31 0.30 3.46 -1.05
CA MET A 31 1.60 3.30 -1.68
C MET A 31 2.72 3.75 -0.74
N GLY A 32 3.95 3.49 -1.13
CA GLY A 32 5.11 3.79 -0.29
C GLY A 32 5.63 2.56 0.47
N GLU A 33 6.44 2.80 1.46
CA GLU A 33 6.88 1.80 2.44
C GLU A 33 5.68 1.37 3.30
N HIS A 34 5.64 0.10 3.70
CA HIS A 34 4.63 -0.35 4.66
C HIS A 34 5.06 0.02 6.09
N GLY A 35 4.69 1.20 6.52
CA GLY A 35 5.06 1.78 7.81
C GLY A 35 4.67 3.25 7.87
N ASP A 36 5.44 4.04 8.63
CA ASP A 36 5.09 5.42 8.95
C ASP A 36 5.13 6.37 7.73
N SER A 37 5.87 6.00 6.68
CA SER A 37 5.99 6.78 5.45
C SER A 37 5.05 6.35 4.32
N GLU A 38 4.11 5.43 4.58
CA GLU A 38 3.06 5.11 3.62
C GLU A 38 2.11 6.29 3.38
N PHE A 39 1.47 6.32 2.22
CA PHE A 39 0.51 7.37 1.89
C PHE A 39 -0.66 6.86 1.05
N ALA A 40 -1.81 7.48 1.24
CA ALA A 40 -2.98 7.24 0.40
C ALA A 40 -2.87 8.01 -0.90
N VAL A 41 -3.20 7.35 -2.02
CA VAL A 41 -3.29 7.97 -3.35
C VAL A 41 -4.70 8.54 -3.53
N TRP A 42 -4.92 9.72 -2.97
CA TRP A 42 -6.21 10.40 -2.98
C TRP A 42 -6.64 10.84 -4.38
N SER A 43 -5.68 11.28 -5.19
CA SER A 43 -5.93 11.79 -6.55
C SER A 43 -6.60 10.77 -7.48
N HIS A 44 -6.46 9.47 -7.18
CA HIS A 44 -7.03 8.36 -7.96
C HIS A 44 -8.00 7.49 -7.17
N ALA A 45 -8.33 7.88 -5.93
CA ALA A 45 -9.40 7.24 -5.19
C ALA A 45 -10.75 7.50 -5.88
N ASN A 46 -11.54 6.43 -6.08
CA ASN A 46 -12.81 6.55 -6.75
C ASN A 46 -13.83 5.52 -6.22
N ILE A 47 -15.11 5.85 -6.38
CA ILE A 47 -16.24 4.97 -6.09
C ILE A 47 -16.92 4.66 -7.42
N ALA A 48 -16.91 3.41 -7.83
CA ALA A 48 -17.49 2.97 -9.11
C ALA A 48 -17.04 3.80 -10.33
N GLY A 49 -15.79 4.30 -10.32
CA GLY A 49 -15.21 5.12 -11.39
C GLY A 49 -15.45 6.63 -11.26
N VAL A 50 -16.28 7.08 -10.30
CA VAL A 50 -16.41 8.52 -9.98
C VAL A 50 -15.31 8.91 -9.01
N ASN A 51 -14.51 9.95 -9.34
CA ASN A 51 -13.45 10.43 -8.46
C ASN A 51 -14.01 10.75 -7.06
N LEU A 52 -13.24 10.43 -6.02
CA LEU A 52 -13.68 10.57 -4.64
C LEU A 52 -14.10 12.02 -4.31
N GLU A 53 -13.35 13.02 -4.76
CA GLU A 53 -13.72 14.43 -4.54
C GLU A 53 -15.07 14.81 -5.18
N GLU A 54 -15.35 14.25 -6.36
CA GLU A 54 -16.62 14.45 -7.05
C GLU A 54 -17.76 13.74 -6.33
N PHE A 55 -17.52 12.48 -5.93
CA PHE A 55 -18.48 11.69 -5.15
C PHE A 55 -18.86 12.36 -3.84
N LEU A 56 -17.89 12.98 -3.16
CA LEU A 56 -18.10 13.68 -1.89
C LEU A 56 -18.94 14.98 -2.03
N LYS A 57 -18.96 15.61 -3.20
CA LYS A 57 -19.83 16.79 -3.43
C LYS A 57 -21.31 16.45 -3.37
N ASP A 58 -21.67 15.23 -3.74
CA ASP A 58 -23.05 14.74 -3.68
C ASP A 58 -23.41 14.19 -2.30
N THR A 59 -22.42 13.75 -1.52
CA THR A 59 -22.58 13.25 -0.15
C THR A 59 -22.27 14.34 0.87
N GLN A 60 -23.21 15.16 1.21
CA GLN A 60 -23.10 16.46 1.90
C GLN A 60 -22.43 16.51 3.29
N ASN A 61 -21.76 15.44 3.79
CA ASN A 61 -21.38 15.40 5.22
C ASN A 61 -19.96 14.87 5.52
N VAL A 62 -19.06 14.69 4.56
CA VAL A 62 -17.70 14.23 4.87
C VAL A 62 -16.70 15.36 4.69
N GLN A 63 -16.01 15.73 5.77
CA GLN A 63 -14.98 16.76 5.76
C GLN A 63 -13.61 16.15 5.42
N GLU A 64 -12.73 16.90 4.77
CA GLU A 64 -11.37 16.48 4.45
C GLU A 64 -10.60 16.01 5.69
N ALA A 65 -10.76 16.68 6.83
CA ALA A 65 -10.15 16.30 8.10
C ALA A 65 -10.53 14.86 8.53
N GLU A 66 -11.79 14.46 8.30
CA GLU A 66 -12.27 13.10 8.65
C GLU A 66 -11.63 12.03 7.75
N LEU A 67 -11.33 12.34 6.49
CA LEU A 67 -10.62 11.45 5.58
C LEU A 67 -9.15 11.28 5.98
N ILE A 68 -8.51 12.36 6.44
CA ILE A 68 -7.14 12.33 6.97
C ILE A 68 -7.11 11.45 8.23
N GLU A 69 -8.01 11.67 9.19
CA GLU A 69 -8.12 10.86 10.42
C GLU A 69 -8.38 9.38 10.09
N LEU A 70 -9.23 9.10 9.11
CA LEU A 70 -9.49 7.75 8.62
C LEU A 70 -8.22 7.07 8.10
N PHE A 71 -7.44 7.78 7.27
CA PHE A 71 -6.18 7.25 6.76
C PHE A 71 -5.16 7.01 7.89
N GLU A 72 -5.02 7.95 8.84
CA GLU A 72 -4.15 7.79 10.00
C GLU A 72 -4.55 6.57 10.84
N GLY A 73 -5.84 6.33 11.05
CA GLY A 73 -6.35 5.13 11.69
C GLY A 73 -5.99 3.83 10.97
N VAL A 74 -5.92 3.84 9.63
CA VAL A 74 -5.47 2.70 8.83
C VAL A 74 -3.97 2.46 9.02
N ARG A 75 -3.15 3.50 8.89
CA ARG A 75 -1.69 3.45 9.08
C ARG A 75 -1.34 2.92 10.48
N ASP A 76 -2.00 3.44 11.50
CA ASP A 76 -1.72 3.13 12.90
C ASP A 76 -2.43 1.86 13.42
N ALA A 77 -3.19 1.17 12.55
CA ALA A 77 -3.97 -0.01 12.92
C ALA A 77 -3.11 -1.14 13.52
N ALA A 78 -1.88 -1.33 13.01
CA ALA A 78 -0.97 -2.33 13.54
C ALA A 78 -0.59 -2.05 14.99
N TYR A 79 -0.24 -0.81 15.33
CA TYR A 79 0.09 -0.39 16.69
C TYR A 79 -1.10 -0.61 17.65
N THR A 80 -2.31 -0.25 17.21
CA THR A 80 -3.53 -0.48 17.97
C THR A 80 -3.75 -1.97 18.28
N ILE A 81 -3.55 -2.84 17.30
CA ILE A 81 -3.70 -4.30 17.45
C ILE A 81 -2.61 -4.87 18.37
N ILE A 82 -1.35 -4.47 18.18
CA ILE A 82 -0.21 -4.92 18.98
C ILE A 82 -0.41 -4.52 20.45
N ASN A 83 -0.83 -3.29 20.71
CA ASN A 83 -1.10 -2.81 22.06
C ASN A 83 -2.21 -3.60 22.76
N LYS A 84 -3.21 -4.11 22.03
CA LYS A 84 -4.34 -4.87 22.58
C LYS A 84 -4.08 -6.36 22.76
N LYS A 85 -3.27 -6.98 21.92
CA LYS A 85 -3.07 -8.45 21.93
C LYS A 85 -1.64 -8.93 21.71
N GLY A 86 -0.65 -8.03 21.73
CA GLY A 86 0.78 -8.33 21.66
C GLY A 86 1.34 -8.57 20.26
N ALA A 87 0.51 -8.87 19.25
CA ALA A 87 0.97 -9.13 17.87
C ALA A 87 -0.17 -8.97 16.86
N THR A 88 0.20 -8.84 15.56
CA THR A 88 -0.74 -8.92 14.42
C THR A 88 -0.42 -10.16 13.58
N TYR A 89 -1.41 -10.90 13.12
CA TYR A 89 -1.24 -12.08 12.26
C TYR A 89 -2.45 -12.42 11.39
N TYR A 90 -3.68 -12.15 11.79
CA TYR A 90 -4.87 -12.54 11.00
C TYR A 90 -5.00 -11.71 9.70
N GLY A 91 -4.84 -10.40 9.78
CA GLY A 91 -4.95 -9.53 8.60
C GLY A 91 -3.91 -9.87 7.55
N ILE A 92 -2.65 -10.06 7.98
CA ILE A 92 -1.57 -10.44 7.05
C ILE A 92 -1.79 -11.84 6.47
N ALA A 93 -2.34 -12.79 7.25
CA ALA A 93 -2.68 -14.11 6.74
C ALA A 93 -3.70 -14.05 5.60
N VAL A 94 -4.73 -13.21 5.72
CA VAL A 94 -5.73 -12.99 4.66
C VAL A 94 -5.10 -12.33 3.43
N ALA A 95 -4.22 -11.33 3.61
CA ALA A 95 -3.51 -10.70 2.51
C ALA A 95 -2.62 -11.71 1.76
N LEU A 96 -1.89 -12.56 2.48
CA LEU A 96 -1.07 -13.61 1.89
C LEU A 96 -1.93 -14.64 1.14
N ALA A 97 -3.05 -15.08 1.73
CA ALA A 97 -3.98 -16.00 1.08
C ALA A 97 -4.54 -15.40 -0.24
N ARG A 98 -4.85 -14.09 -0.26
CA ARG A 98 -5.32 -13.39 -1.46
C ARG A 98 -4.25 -13.34 -2.56
N ILE A 99 -3.00 -13.04 -2.19
CA ILE A 99 -1.87 -12.99 -3.12
C ILE A 99 -1.58 -14.40 -3.66
N THR A 100 -1.53 -15.40 -2.78
CA THR A 100 -1.30 -16.80 -3.16
C THR A 100 -2.38 -17.30 -4.12
N LYS A 101 -3.65 -16.99 -3.83
CA LYS A 101 -4.76 -17.33 -4.74
C LYS A 101 -4.57 -16.71 -6.13
N ALA A 102 -4.20 -15.42 -6.20
CA ALA A 102 -3.97 -14.76 -7.49
C ALA A 102 -2.87 -15.42 -8.33
N ILE A 103 -1.83 -15.96 -7.67
CA ILE A 103 -0.74 -16.69 -8.33
C ILE A 103 -1.20 -18.06 -8.78
N LEU A 104 -1.83 -18.84 -7.88
CA LEU A 104 -2.23 -20.23 -8.17
C LEU A 104 -3.30 -20.32 -9.26
N ASP A 105 -4.22 -19.36 -9.28
CA ASP A 105 -5.33 -19.31 -10.25
C ASP A 105 -4.99 -18.50 -11.51
N ASP A 106 -3.76 -17.98 -11.64
CA ASP A 106 -3.30 -17.11 -12.73
C ASP A 106 -4.28 -15.95 -13.01
N GLU A 107 -4.73 -15.27 -11.96
CA GLU A 107 -5.84 -14.31 -12.07
C GLU A 107 -5.49 -13.05 -12.85
N ASN A 108 -4.21 -12.69 -12.99
CA ASN A 108 -3.75 -11.38 -13.47
C ASN A 108 -4.38 -10.22 -12.68
N ALA A 109 -4.57 -10.44 -11.37
CA ALA A 109 -5.18 -9.48 -10.47
C ALA A 109 -4.25 -8.30 -10.21
N VAL A 110 -4.83 -7.09 -10.10
CA VAL A 110 -4.08 -5.90 -9.66
C VAL A 110 -4.07 -5.85 -8.15
N LEU A 111 -2.89 -6.02 -7.55
CA LEU A 111 -2.70 -6.01 -6.10
C LEU A 111 -1.57 -5.05 -5.71
N PRO A 112 -1.72 -4.27 -4.60
CA PRO A 112 -0.61 -3.49 -4.06
C PRO A 112 0.43 -4.42 -3.44
N LEU A 113 1.67 -4.32 -3.90
CA LEU A 113 2.79 -5.15 -3.47
C LEU A 113 4.07 -4.33 -3.47
N SER A 114 5.13 -4.80 -2.81
CA SER A 114 6.46 -4.23 -3.00
C SER A 114 6.97 -4.60 -4.39
N VAL A 115 7.19 -3.59 -5.22
CA VAL A 115 7.64 -3.69 -6.61
C VAL A 115 9.00 -3.01 -6.75
N PHE A 116 9.92 -3.64 -7.47
CA PHE A 116 11.22 -3.04 -7.75
C PHE A 116 11.07 -1.80 -8.65
N GLN A 117 11.71 -0.71 -8.27
CA GLN A 117 11.66 0.56 -8.99
C GLN A 117 12.86 0.70 -9.91
N GLU A 118 12.60 1.01 -11.18
CA GLU A 118 13.61 1.21 -12.23
C GLU A 118 13.63 2.65 -12.75
N GLY A 119 12.95 3.56 -12.07
CA GLY A 119 12.86 4.99 -12.44
C GLY A 119 11.46 5.58 -12.34
N GLN A 120 10.44 4.76 -12.11
CA GLN A 120 9.07 5.22 -11.90
C GLN A 120 9.05 6.20 -10.72
N TYR A 121 8.28 7.27 -10.85
CA TYR A 121 8.18 8.34 -9.85
C TYR A 121 9.52 9.00 -9.45
N GLY A 122 10.57 8.84 -10.28
CA GLY A 122 11.94 9.27 -9.95
C GLY A 122 12.66 8.38 -8.93
N VAL A 123 12.12 7.21 -8.60
CA VAL A 123 12.66 6.25 -7.62
C VAL A 123 13.37 5.10 -8.34
N LYS A 124 14.52 4.65 -7.81
CA LYS A 124 15.32 3.55 -8.38
C LYS A 124 15.89 2.65 -7.28
N ASN A 125 16.15 1.41 -7.65
CA ASN A 125 16.91 0.42 -6.87
C ASN A 125 16.31 0.11 -5.48
N VAL A 126 15.01 0.21 -5.33
CA VAL A 126 14.31 -0.12 -4.09
C VAL A 126 13.01 -0.87 -4.39
N PHE A 127 12.64 -1.81 -3.52
CA PHE A 127 11.32 -2.43 -3.53
C PHE A 127 10.38 -1.60 -2.66
N ILE A 128 9.31 -1.05 -3.24
CA ILE A 128 8.36 -0.18 -2.54
C ILE A 128 6.94 -0.49 -2.97
N GLY A 129 5.98 -0.23 -2.08
CA GLY A 129 4.57 -0.55 -2.29
C GLY A 129 3.95 0.25 -3.43
N GLN A 130 3.44 -0.47 -4.43
CA GLN A 130 2.60 0.07 -5.50
C GLN A 130 1.74 -1.02 -6.11
N PRO A 131 0.66 -0.70 -6.85
CA PRO A 131 -0.12 -1.69 -7.57
C PRO A 131 0.69 -2.40 -8.66
N ALA A 132 0.47 -3.71 -8.77
CA ALA A 132 1.06 -4.54 -9.82
C ALA A 132 0.08 -5.62 -10.28
N VAL A 133 0.19 -6.03 -11.53
CA VAL A 133 -0.50 -7.21 -12.06
C VAL A 133 0.21 -8.46 -11.58
N VAL A 134 -0.53 -9.39 -10.98
CA VAL A 134 -0.03 -10.65 -10.41
C VAL A 134 -0.67 -11.83 -11.11
N GLY A 135 0.15 -12.67 -11.72
CA GLY A 135 -0.24 -13.91 -12.39
C GLY A 135 0.56 -15.10 -11.90
N ALA A 136 0.50 -16.23 -12.60
CA ALA A 136 1.10 -17.51 -12.21
C ALA A 136 2.61 -17.44 -11.88
N HIS A 137 3.34 -16.51 -12.49
CA HIS A 137 4.78 -16.35 -12.26
C HIS A 137 5.13 -15.20 -11.31
N GLY A 138 4.16 -14.69 -10.54
CA GLY A 138 4.33 -13.56 -9.64
C GLY A 138 3.97 -12.23 -10.31
N ILE A 139 4.78 -11.19 -10.10
CA ILE A 139 4.54 -9.86 -10.69
C ILE A 139 4.80 -9.90 -12.19
N VAL A 140 3.74 -9.71 -12.98
CA VAL A 140 3.80 -9.63 -14.46
C VAL A 140 4.32 -8.25 -14.89
N ARG A 141 3.80 -7.18 -14.27
CA ARG A 141 4.21 -5.79 -14.51
C ARG A 141 3.68 -4.84 -13.42
N PRO A 142 4.37 -3.74 -13.15
CA PRO A 142 3.81 -2.67 -12.31
C PRO A 142 2.61 -1.99 -13.00
N VAL A 143 1.74 -1.40 -12.18
CA VAL A 143 0.69 -0.48 -12.62
C VAL A 143 1.07 0.92 -12.11
N ASN A 144 1.55 1.77 -13.00
CA ASN A 144 2.02 3.10 -12.64
C ASN A 144 0.82 4.06 -12.60
N ILE A 145 0.28 4.30 -11.41
CA ILE A 145 -0.77 5.31 -11.20
C ILE A 145 -0.14 6.69 -11.40
N PRO A 146 -0.73 7.59 -12.20
CA PRO A 146 -0.24 8.96 -12.29
C PRO A 146 -0.40 9.68 -10.95
N LEU A 147 0.69 9.89 -10.23
CA LEU A 147 0.70 10.62 -8.97
C LEU A 147 0.75 12.13 -9.24
N ASN A 148 0.05 12.92 -8.43
CA ASN A 148 0.25 14.36 -8.41
C ASN A 148 1.62 14.73 -7.77
N ASP A 149 2.00 16.01 -7.81
CA ASP A 149 3.31 16.45 -7.33
C ASP A 149 3.51 16.13 -5.83
N ALA A 150 2.50 16.32 -5.00
CA ALA A 150 2.57 16.04 -3.57
C ALA A 150 2.69 14.54 -3.28
N GLU A 151 1.95 13.71 -3.98
CA GLU A 151 2.03 12.24 -3.88
C GLU A 151 3.37 11.71 -4.40
N THR A 152 3.89 12.30 -5.49
CA THR A 152 5.22 11.97 -6.02
C THR A 152 6.31 12.30 -5.00
N GLN A 153 6.23 13.45 -4.33
CA GLN A 153 7.16 13.79 -3.25
C GLN A 153 7.08 12.82 -2.08
N LYS A 154 5.88 12.39 -1.68
CA LYS A 154 5.70 11.37 -0.64
C LYS A 154 6.33 10.02 -1.05
N MET A 155 6.13 9.60 -2.31
CA MET A 155 6.73 8.37 -2.84
C MET A 155 8.27 8.43 -2.80
N GLN A 156 8.86 9.57 -3.19
CA GLN A 156 10.31 9.77 -3.15
C GLN A 156 10.85 9.82 -1.73
N ALA A 157 10.14 10.46 -0.79
CA ALA A 157 10.52 10.51 0.62
C ALA A 157 10.51 9.11 1.23
N SER A 158 9.43 8.36 1.03
CA SER A 158 9.28 6.98 1.50
C SER A 158 10.37 6.06 0.93
N ALA A 159 10.69 6.18 -0.35
CA ALA A 159 11.78 5.42 -0.97
C ALA A 159 13.15 5.76 -0.37
N LYS A 160 13.39 7.03 -0.03
CA LYS A 160 14.63 7.47 0.61
C LYS A 160 14.80 6.89 2.02
N GLU A 161 13.72 6.78 2.78
CA GLU A 161 13.74 6.13 4.10
C GLU A 161 14.10 4.65 3.99
N LEU A 162 13.45 3.92 3.07
CA LEU A 162 13.80 2.54 2.79
C LEU A 162 15.25 2.37 2.35
N GLN A 163 15.75 3.24 1.47
CA GLN A 163 17.13 3.17 1.02
C GLN A 163 18.11 3.38 2.19
N ALA A 164 17.82 4.30 3.11
CA ALA A 164 18.65 4.51 4.28
C ALA A 164 18.70 3.27 5.20
N ILE A 165 17.58 2.58 5.39
CA ILE A 165 17.50 1.32 6.15
C ILE A 165 18.31 0.22 5.45
N ILE A 166 18.19 0.10 4.13
CA ILE A 166 18.97 -0.86 3.33
C ILE A 166 20.46 -0.57 3.46
N ASP A 167 20.88 0.68 3.31
CA ASP A 167 22.29 1.09 3.40
C ASP A 167 22.87 0.84 4.80
N GLU A 168 22.07 0.98 5.85
CA GLU A 168 22.46 0.64 7.22
C GLU A 168 22.59 -0.87 7.41
N ALA A 169 21.61 -1.64 6.92
CA ALA A 169 21.63 -3.10 7.00
C ALA A 169 22.87 -3.68 6.27
N TRP A 170 23.24 -3.14 5.11
CA TRP A 170 24.43 -3.57 4.36
C TRP A 170 25.75 -3.27 5.08
N LYS A 171 25.80 -2.34 6.02
CA LYS A 171 26.98 -2.06 6.85
C LYS A 171 27.15 -3.06 7.99
N ASN A 172 26.11 -3.84 8.32
CA ASN A 172 26.16 -4.82 9.41
C ASN A 172 26.99 -6.04 8.99
N PRO A 173 28.12 -6.36 9.69
CA PRO A 173 28.97 -7.51 9.36
C PRO A 173 28.25 -8.85 9.44
N GLU A 174 27.28 -9.02 10.35
CA GLU A 174 26.50 -10.26 10.48
C GLU A 174 25.61 -10.48 9.26
N PHE A 175 25.02 -9.41 8.71
CA PHE A 175 24.22 -9.48 7.49
C PHE A 175 25.09 -9.83 6.27
N GLN A 176 26.29 -9.23 6.16
CA GLN A 176 27.26 -9.54 5.11
C GLN A 176 27.74 -10.99 5.19
N ALA A 177 27.99 -11.51 6.40
CA ALA A 177 28.37 -12.90 6.60
C ALA A 177 27.27 -13.88 6.17
N CYS A 178 26.01 -13.56 6.37
CA CYS A 178 24.89 -14.40 5.98
C CYS A 178 24.78 -14.58 4.45
N LEU A 179 25.16 -13.57 3.67
CA LEU A 179 25.16 -13.63 2.19
C LEU A 179 26.24 -14.49 1.58
N LEU A 180 27.28 -14.84 2.34
CA LEU A 180 28.35 -15.74 1.87
C LEU A 180 27.94 -17.22 1.85
N TYR A 181 26.76 -17.57 2.38
CA TYR A 181 26.22 -18.93 2.41
C TYR A 181 25.12 -19.18 1.38
N THR A 182 24.81 -18.23 0.50
CA THR A 182 23.88 -18.37 -0.63
C THR A 182 24.61 -18.39 -1.95
#